data_d0c13364115be7df837cd62d403a7873
#
_entry.id   d0c13364115be7df837cd62d403a7873
#
_cell.length_a   1.000
_cell.length_b   1.000
_cell.length_c   1.000
_cell.angle_alpha   90.00
_cell.angle_beta   90.00
_cell.angle_gamma   90.00
#
_symmetry.space_group_name_H-M   'P 1'
#
loop_
_entity.id
_entity.type
_entity.pdbx_description
1 polymer ?
#
loop_
_entity_poly.entity_id
_entity_poly.type
_entity_poly.pdbx_seq_one_letter_code
_entity_poly.pdbx_strand_id
1 'polypeptide(L)' 'MSAQVWKVKAIKNHSKIIKGMEVEVILKGRTGQPNVTEIRAALKTKYGVDAPGVPPSTFDYFKQ' A
#
# COMPACT_ATOMS: atom_id res chain seq x y z
N MET A 1 1.18 -12.26 -19.99
CA MET A 1 1.27 -12.07 -18.54
C MET A 1 0.47 -10.87 -18.13
N SER A 2 -0.32 -11.03 -17.12
CA SER A 2 -1.16 -9.94 -16.64
C SER A 2 -0.54 -9.30 -15.40
N ALA A 3 -0.59 -7.98 -15.35
CA ALA A 3 -0.26 -7.24 -14.16
C ALA A 3 -1.53 -7.01 -13.36
N GLN A 4 -1.44 -7.04 -12.05
CA GLN A 4 -2.55 -6.72 -11.17
C GLN A 4 -2.29 -5.36 -10.55
N VAL A 5 -3.31 -4.53 -10.56
CA VAL A 5 -3.25 -3.21 -9.91
C VAL A 5 -4.10 -3.26 -8.66
N TRP A 6 -3.51 -2.92 -7.55
CA TRP A 6 -4.20 -2.86 -6.26
C TRP A 6 -4.20 -1.44 -5.75
N LYS A 7 -5.36 -0.96 -5.35
CA LYS A 7 -5.45 0.30 -4.65
C LYS A 7 -5.43 0.01 -3.15
N VAL A 8 -4.53 0.65 -2.45
CA VAL A 8 -4.36 0.46 -1.01
C VAL A 8 -4.65 1.78 -0.33
N LYS A 9 -5.58 1.76 0.61
CA LYS A 9 -6.02 2.97 1.32
C LYS A 9 -5.78 2.80 2.81
N ALA A 10 -5.18 3.79 3.43
CA ALA A 10 -4.97 3.79 4.87
C ALA A 10 -6.30 4.05 5.57
N ILE A 11 -6.66 3.15 6.45
CA ILE A 11 -7.91 3.26 7.23
C ILE A 11 -7.65 3.66 8.68
N LYS A 12 -6.39 3.79 9.05
CA LYS A 12 -5.97 4.20 10.40
C LYS A 12 -4.73 5.08 10.28
N ASN A 13 -4.53 5.92 11.29
CA ASN A 13 -3.29 6.68 11.39
C ASN A 13 -2.20 5.79 11.99
N HIS A 14 -0.99 5.89 11.43
CA HIS A 14 0.15 5.17 11.96
C HIS A 14 1.42 5.94 11.62
N SER A 15 2.10 6.47 12.63
CA SER A 15 3.29 7.27 12.43
C SER A 15 2.99 8.42 11.46
N LYS A 16 3.66 8.48 10.31
CA LYS A 16 3.44 9.54 9.32
C LYS A 16 2.31 9.20 8.34
N ILE A 17 1.74 8.01 8.45
CA ILE A 17 0.62 7.60 7.61
C ILE A 17 -0.66 8.17 8.20
N ILE A 18 -1.43 8.86 7.38
CA ILE A 18 -2.68 9.48 7.79
C ILE A 18 -3.83 8.76 7.12
N LYS A 19 -4.89 8.52 7.88
CA LYS A 19 -6.10 7.90 7.35
C LYS A 19 -6.57 8.65 6.11
N GLY A 20 -6.82 7.89 5.04
CA GLY A 20 -7.25 8.44 3.76
C GLY A 20 -6.17 8.48 2.70
N MET A 21 -4.91 8.23 3.07
CA MET A 21 -3.87 8.13 2.06
C MET A 21 -4.10 6.91 1.19
N GLU A 22 -3.96 7.08 -0.11
CA GLU A 22 -4.17 6.01 -1.08
C GLU A 22 -2.95 5.89 -1.99
N VAL A 23 -2.60 4.66 -2.31
CA VAL A 23 -1.54 4.39 -3.29
C VAL A 23 -1.98 3.24 -4.17
N GLU A 24 -1.39 3.15 -5.36
CA GLU A 24 -1.59 2.03 -6.25
C GLU A 24 -0.32 1.19 -6.27
N VAL A 25 -0.49 -0.12 -6.14
CA VAL A 25 0.61 -1.07 -6.19
C VAL A 25 0.38 -1.99 -7.38
N ILE A 26 1.38 -2.09 -8.25
CA ILE A 26 1.30 -2.93 -9.44
C ILE A 26 2.10 -4.20 -9.17
N LEU A 27 1.40 -5.35 -9.23
CA LEU A 27 2.03 -6.65 -9.04
C LEU A 27 2.12 -7.37 -10.37
N LYS A 28 3.32 -7.77 -10.73
CA LYS A 28 3.58 -8.50 -11.98
C LYS A 28 3.98 -9.94 -11.67
N GLY A 29 3.31 -10.89 -12.32
CA GLY A 29 3.65 -12.29 -12.17
C GLY A 29 3.30 -12.87 -10.80
N ARG A 30 2.43 -12.21 -10.05
CA ARG A 30 2.03 -12.66 -8.71
C ARG A 30 0.52 -12.64 -8.59
N THR A 31 0.03 -13.52 -7.73
CA THR A 31 -1.36 -13.51 -7.29
C THR A 31 -1.40 -13.11 -5.82
N GLY A 32 -2.54 -12.59 -5.38
CA GLY A 32 -2.69 -12.17 -4.00
C GLY A 32 -2.40 -10.67 -3.83
N GLN A 33 -2.65 -10.19 -2.63
CA GLN A 33 -2.54 -8.76 -2.35
C GLN A 33 -1.10 -8.33 -2.10
N PRO A 34 -0.78 -7.04 -2.27
CA PRO A 34 0.57 -6.54 -2.01
C PRO A 34 0.94 -6.66 -0.53
N ASN A 35 2.22 -6.82 -0.27
CA ASN A 35 2.70 -6.87 1.11
C ASN A 35 3.04 -5.47 1.62
N VAL A 36 3.32 -5.38 2.93
CA VAL A 36 3.60 -4.08 3.56
C VAL A 36 4.83 -3.41 2.97
N THR A 37 5.84 -4.17 2.60
CA THR A 37 7.05 -3.59 2.02
C THR A 37 6.74 -2.86 0.71
N GLU A 38 5.90 -3.47 -0.12
CA GLU A 38 5.49 -2.85 -1.38
C GLU A 38 4.65 -1.61 -1.15
N ILE A 39 3.76 -1.65 -0.15
CA ILE A 39 2.93 -0.50 0.20
C ILE A 39 3.79 0.65 0.72
N ARG A 40 4.76 0.35 1.57
CA ARG A 40 5.66 1.36 2.10
C ARG A 40 6.45 2.04 0.99
N ALA A 41 6.93 1.27 0.03
CA ALA A 41 7.66 1.83 -1.11
C ALA A 41 6.76 2.76 -1.93
N ALA A 42 5.52 2.36 -2.16
CA ALA A 42 4.56 3.18 -2.90
C ALA A 42 4.22 4.47 -2.15
N LEU A 43 4.05 4.40 -0.84
CA LEU A 43 3.79 5.57 -0.02
C LEU A 43 4.96 6.54 -0.03
N LYS A 44 6.17 6.02 0.05
CA LYS A 44 7.36 6.86 0.00
C LYS A 44 7.48 7.58 -1.33
N THR A 45 7.17 6.88 -2.42
CA THR A 45 7.23 7.47 -3.75
C THR A 45 6.17 8.55 -3.94
N LYS A 46 4.95 8.31 -3.47
CA LYS A 46 3.84 9.21 -3.71
C LYS A 46 3.80 10.38 -2.72
N TYR A 47 4.02 10.10 -1.44
CA TYR A 47 3.87 11.09 -0.37
C TYR A 47 5.17 11.46 0.31
N GLY A 48 6.24 10.72 0.06
CA GLY A 48 7.51 10.95 0.74
C GLY A 48 7.52 10.53 2.19
N VAL A 49 6.59 9.65 2.60
CA VAL A 49 6.52 9.20 3.99
C VAL A 49 7.10 7.81 4.14
N ASP A 50 7.70 7.55 5.28
CA ASP A 50 8.21 6.23 5.62
C ASP A 50 7.65 5.85 6.98
N ALA A 51 7.13 4.64 7.08
CA ALA A 51 6.52 4.16 8.32
C ALA A 51 6.99 2.72 8.58
N PRO A 52 8.23 2.55 9.04
CA PRO A 52 8.73 1.22 9.36
C PRO A 52 7.88 0.58 10.46
N GLY A 53 7.62 -0.70 10.31
CA GLY A 53 6.84 -1.43 11.30
C GLY A 53 5.33 -1.26 11.17
N VAL A 54 4.84 -0.59 10.13
CA VAL A 54 3.40 -0.45 9.96
C VAL A 54 2.76 -1.82 9.72
N PRO A 55 1.68 -2.16 10.45
CA PRO A 55 1.00 -3.43 10.24
C PRO A 55 0.11 -3.40 9.02
N PRO A 56 -0.10 -4.55 8.35
CA PRO A 56 -0.97 -4.58 7.17
C PRO A 56 -2.43 -4.24 7.48
N SER A 57 -2.85 -4.39 8.72
CA SER A 57 -4.22 -4.04 9.12
C SER A 57 -4.49 -2.54 9.08
N THR A 58 -3.45 -1.72 8.89
CA THR A 58 -3.61 -0.27 8.76
C THR A 58 -4.25 0.09 7.42
N PHE A 59 -4.25 -0.82 6.47
CA PHE A 59 -4.68 -0.55 5.11
C PHE A 59 -5.86 -1.42 4.69
N ASP A 60 -6.65 -0.88 3.77
CA ASP A 60 -7.68 -1.64 3.07
C ASP A 60 -7.20 -1.85 1.64
N TYR A 61 -7.52 -2.99 1.06
CA TYR A 61 -6.97 -3.42 -0.22
C TYR A 61 -8.09 -3.60 -1.23
N PHE A 62 -7.96 -2.95 -2.37
CA PHE A 62 -8.96 -3.01 -3.43
C PHE A 62 -8.29 -3.41 -4.74
N LYS A 63 -8.61 -4.60 -5.22
CA LYS A 63 -8.10 -5.05 -6.51
C LYS A 63 -8.86 -4.35 -7.64
N GLN A 64 -8.11 -3.78 -8.54
CA GLN A 64 -8.66 -3.08 -9.68
C GLN A 64 -8.95 -4.00 -10.86
#